data_5c36eb739ae16932aac1a9d14c26b71f
#
_entry.id   5c36eb739ae16932aac1a9d14c26b71f
#
_cell.length_a   1.000
_cell.length_b   1.000
_cell.length_c   1.000
_cell.angle_alpha   90.00
_cell.angle_beta   90.00
_cell.angle_gamma   90.00
#
_symmetry.space_group_name_H-M   'P 1'
#
loop_
_entity.id
_entity.type
_entity.pdbx_description
1 polymer ?
#
loop_
_entity_poly.entity_id
_entity_poly.type
_entity_poly.pdbx_seq_one_letter_code
_entity_poly.pdbx_strand_id
1 'polypeptide(L)'
;SEGGNRGAHMYPFIRMIKALWQSRNLPPIGFDETHVSHHRCWPWDIDMWMELNNGRTLTLLDLGRIPLAKRAGLIDALKGNQWGLTMAGVSVRYRRRIRTFEAFTMKSRAVCWDERFFYLEQCMIKSDGEVANHALYRAAVTDKSGIVAPARVAEAMGRDTVSPPIPAWVANWIEADASRPWPPMQD
;
A
#
# COMPACT_ATOMS: atom_id res chain seq x y z
N SER A 1 4.21 37.43 -11.51
CA SER A 1 4.31 36.95 -10.12
C SER A 1 3.73 35.55 -10.05
N GLU A 2 4.61 34.55 -10.24
CA GLU A 2 4.27 33.14 -10.17
C GLU A 2 4.29 32.67 -8.72
N GLY A 3 3.19 32.81 -8.03
CA GLY A 3 2.90 32.12 -6.77
C GLY A 3 2.46 30.69 -7.03
N GLY A 4 3.39 29.83 -7.47
CA GLY A 4 3.09 28.41 -7.69
C GLY A 4 2.59 27.75 -6.41
N ASN A 5 1.44 27.18 -6.48
CA ASN A 5 0.78 26.37 -5.45
C ASN A 5 1.64 25.15 -5.09
N ARG A 6 2.68 25.32 -4.29
CA ARG A 6 3.59 24.25 -3.84
C ARG A 6 2.99 23.38 -2.74
N GLY A 7 1.78 23.68 -2.27
CA GLY A 7 1.13 22.91 -1.19
C GLY A 7 0.32 21.71 -1.66
N ALA A 8 -0.10 21.65 -2.93
CA ALA A 8 -1.06 20.67 -3.42
C ALA A 8 -0.49 19.25 -3.67
N HIS A 9 0.84 19.10 -3.69
CA HIS A 9 1.51 17.82 -4.04
C HIS A 9 2.48 17.33 -2.97
N MET A 10 2.47 17.90 -1.77
CA MET A 10 3.37 17.49 -0.70
C MET A 10 2.95 16.16 -0.09
N TYR A 11 3.93 15.25 0.09
CA TYR A 11 3.72 13.99 0.80
C TYR A 11 3.15 14.27 2.21
N PRO A 12 2.18 13.49 2.69
CA PRO A 12 1.48 13.75 3.95
C PRO A 12 2.30 13.32 5.18
N PHE A 13 3.47 13.93 5.41
CA PHE A 13 4.38 13.57 6.50
C PHE A 13 3.72 13.67 7.88
N ILE A 14 3.00 14.75 8.16
CA ILE A 14 2.33 14.94 9.45
C ILE A 14 1.28 13.85 9.68
N ARG A 15 0.52 13.51 8.64
CA ARG A 15 -0.49 12.44 8.69
C ARG A 15 0.17 11.07 8.89
N MET A 16 1.34 10.84 8.28
CA MET A 16 2.12 9.62 8.46
C MET A 16 2.64 9.50 9.89
N ILE A 17 3.21 10.56 10.44
CA ILE A 17 3.66 10.59 11.84
C ILE A 17 2.49 10.28 12.78
N LYS A 18 1.33 10.90 12.54
CA LYS A 18 0.10 10.64 13.31
C LYS A 18 -0.33 9.17 13.19
N ALA A 19 -0.33 8.61 11.98
CA ALA A 19 -0.71 7.22 11.73
C ALA A 19 0.22 6.23 12.46
N LEU A 20 1.53 6.47 12.40
CA LEU A 20 2.52 5.67 13.12
C LEU A 20 2.38 5.82 14.64
N TRP A 21 2.14 7.04 15.11
CA TRP A 21 1.93 7.29 16.55
C TRP A 21 0.66 6.61 17.06
N GLN A 22 -0.44 6.65 16.33
CA GLN A 22 -1.70 5.99 16.67
C GLN A 22 -1.57 4.47 16.70
N SER A 23 -0.73 3.91 15.83
CA SER A 23 -0.52 2.45 15.75
C SER A 23 0.58 1.92 16.67
N ARG A 24 1.36 2.77 17.34
CA ARG A 24 2.56 2.37 18.11
C ARG A 24 2.31 1.36 19.23
N ASN A 25 1.13 1.41 19.82
CA ASN A 25 0.74 0.52 20.91
C ASN A 25 -0.15 -0.65 20.46
N LEU A 26 -0.44 -0.74 19.16
CA LEU A 26 -1.17 -1.88 18.63
C LEU A 26 -0.30 -3.14 18.62
N PRO A 27 -0.90 -4.31 18.86
CA PRO A 27 -0.13 -5.56 18.87
C PRO A 27 0.49 -5.86 17.49
N PRO A 28 1.52 -6.71 17.45
CA PRO A 28 2.02 -7.26 16.19
C PRO A 28 0.88 -7.88 15.37
N ILE A 29 1.00 -7.82 14.05
CA ILE A 29 -0.04 -8.29 13.14
C ILE A 29 0.48 -9.45 12.28
N GLY A 30 -0.36 -10.47 12.06
CA GLY A 30 -0.08 -11.59 11.18
C GLY A 30 -0.49 -11.34 9.73
N PHE A 31 -0.16 -12.28 8.85
CA PHE A 31 -0.50 -12.20 7.43
C PHE A 31 -1.99 -12.42 7.13
N ASP A 32 -2.74 -12.95 8.09
CA ASP A 32 -4.19 -13.16 8.02
C ASP A 32 -4.99 -12.04 8.70
N GLU A 33 -4.31 -11.06 9.27
CA GLU A 33 -4.91 -9.97 10.02
C GLU A 33 -4.92 -8.68 9.22
N THR A 34 -5.88 -7.82 9.54
CA THR A 34 -6.09 -6.53 8.86
C THR A 34 -5.76 -5.36 9.77
N HIS A 35 -4.93 -4.46 9.29
CA HIS A 35 -4.71 -3.16 9.93
C HIS A 35 -5.83 -2.21 9.51
N VAL A 36 -6.50 -1.62 10.49
CA VAL A 36 -7.60 -0.67 10.30
C VAL A 36 -7.16 0.71 10.78
N SER A 37 -7.37 1.72 9.96
CA SER A 37 -7.07 3.12 10.29
C SER A 37 -8.16 4.06 9.79
N HIS A 38 -8.26 5.24 10.42
CA HIS A 38 -9.31 6.21 10.13
C HIS A 38 -8.69 7.50 9.63
N HIS A 39 -9.24 8.03 8.55
CA HIS A 39 -8.70 9.17 7.84
C HIS A 39 -9.82 10.12 7.40
N ARG A 40 -9.41 11.27 6.88
CA ARG A 40 -10.30 12.27 6.29
C ARG A 40 -9.70 12.79 4.99
N CYS A 41 -10.54 13.00 4.00
CA CYS A 41 -10.17 13.70 2.78
C CYS A 41 -10.12 15.20 3.03
N TRP A 42 -8.97 15.81 2.80
CA TRP A 42 -8.76 17.24 3.00
C TRP A 42 -8.81 18.01 1.67
N PRO A 43 -9.01 19.33 1.68
CA PRO A 43 -9.09 20.12 0.44
C PRO A 43 -7.87 20.00 -0.47
N TRP A 44 -6.69 19.69 0.07
CA TRP A 44 -5.45 19.47 -0.71
C TRP A 44 -5.32 18.05 -1.27
N ASP A 45 -6.27 17.17 -0.99
CA ASP A 45 -6.32 15.81 -1.53
C ASP A 45 -7.20 15.71 -2.78
N ILE A 46 -7.97 16.75 -3.11
CA ILE A 46 -8.98 16.71 -4.17
C ILE A 46 -8.42 17.16 -5.53
N ASP A 47 -9.13 16.75 -6.57
CA ASP A 47 -8.91 17.18 -7.95
C ASP A 47 -9.89 18.28 -8.38
N MET A 48 -9.90 18.59 -9.69
CA MET A 48 -10.79 19.59 -10.28
C MET A 48 -12.28 19.23 -10.17
N TRP A 49 -12.59 17.95 -9.91
CA TRP A 49 -13.96 17.46 -9.75
C TRP A 49 -14.43 17.50 -8.29
N MET A 50 -13.64 18.12 -7.41
CA MET A 50 -13.92 18.25 -5.96
C MET A 50 -14.04 16.91 -5.24
N GLU A 51 -13.30 15.91 -5.70
CA GLU A 51 -13.22 14.58 -5.12
C GLU A 51 -11.77 14.14 -4.94
N LEU A 52 -11.55 13.12 -4.11
CA LEU A 52 -10.22 12.57 -3.86
C LEU A 52 -9.54 12.21 -5.19
N ASN A 53 -8.41 12.85 -5.45
CA ASN A 53 -7.62 12.62 -6.65
C ASN A 53 -7.14 11.18 -6.75
N ASN A 54 -7.21 10.58 -7.94
CA ASN A 54 -6.82 9.19 -8.18
C ASN A 54 -5.36 8.91 -7.79
N GLY A 55 -4.45 9.78 -8.17
CA GLY A 55 -3.03 9.65 -7.80
C GLY A 55 -2.81 9.89 -6.31
N ARG A 56 -3.53 10.84 -5.73
CA ARG A 56 -3.49 11.10 -4.28
C ARG A 56 -3.98 9.92 -3.47
N THR A 57 -4.95 9.16 -3.98
CA THR A 57 -5.40 7.91 -3.37
C THR A 57 -4.24 6.97 -3.11
N LEU A 58 -3.36 6.77 -4.08
CA LEU A 58 -2.18 5.91 -3.95
C LEU A 58 -1.22 6.40 -2.86
N THR A 59 -1.02 7.70 -2.77
CA THR A 59 -0.21 8.32 -1.71
C THR A 59 -0.83 8.11 -0.33
N LEU A 60 -2.14 8.31 -0.19
CA LEU A 60 -2.83 8.14 1.09
C LEU A 60 -2.86 6.67 1.55
N LEU A 61 -2.83 5.72 0.64
CA LEU A 61 -2.74 4.31 0.99
C LEU A 61 -1.44 3.97 1.76
N ASP A 62 -0.38 4.78 1.62
CA ASP A 62 0.81 4.67 2.47
C ASP A 62 0.48 4.80 3.97
N LEU A 63 -0.51 5.60 4.32
CA LEU A 63 -0.91 5.82 5.72
C LEU A 63 -1.45 4.56 6.41
N GLY A 64 -1.85 3.56 5.67
CA GLY A 64 -2.21 2.23 6.19
C GLY A 64 -1.12 1.19 5.95
N ARG A 65 -0.46 1.25 4.80
CA ARG A 65 0.57 0.28 4.40
C ARG A 65 1.84 0.36 5.25
N ILE A 66 2.33 1.54 5.57
CA ILE A 66 3.52 1.71 6.40
C ILE A 66 3.28 1.26 7.84
N PRO A 67 2.20 1.66 8.54
CA PRO A 67 1.86 1.09 9.84
C PRO A 67 1.66 -0.43 9.83
N LEU A 68 1.04 -0.98 8.77
CA LEU A 68 0.94 -2.43 8.59
C LEU A 68 2.32 -3.09 8.56
N ALA A 69 3.23 -2.56 7.74
CA ALA A 69 4.59 -3.07 7.63
C ALA A 69 5.35 -3.00 8.96
N LYS A 70 5.15 -1.93 9.72
CA LYS A 70 5.74 -1.78 11.07
C LYS A 70 5.20 -2.84 12.03
N ARG A 71 3.89 -3.02 12.09
CA ARG A 71 3.24 -4.01 12.97
C ARG A 71 3.59 -5.45 12.58
N ALA A 72 3.78 -5.72 11.29
CA ALA A 72 4.17 -7.05 10.80
C ALA A 72 5.64 -7.41 11.09
N GLY A 73 6.47 -6.43 11.45
CA GLY A 73 7.90 -6.61 11.67
C GLY A 73 8.76 -6.40 10.42
N LEU A 74 8.16 -6.02 9.29
CA LEU A 74 8.89 -5.80 8.05
C LEU A 74 9.87 -4.63 8.15
N ILE A 75 9.47 -3.51 8.74
CA ILE A 75 10.34 -2.33 8.86
C ILE A 75 11.60 -2.66 9.66
N ASP A 76 11.48 -3.40 10.75
CA ASP A 76 12.63 -3.80 11.57
C ASP A 76 13.54 -4.79 10.82
N ALA A 77 12.97 -5.73 10.06
CA ALA A 77 13.74 -6.65 9.21
C ALA A 77 14.48 -5.90 8.09
N LEU A 78 13.86 -4.90 7.46
CA LEU A 78 14.51 -4.06 6.45
C LEU A 78 15.73 -3.33 7.03
N LYS A 79 15.56 -2.68 8.19
CA LYS A 79 16.64 -1.95 8.87
C LYS A 79 17.77 -2.87 9.31
N GLY A 80 17.44 -4.02 9.90
CA GLY A 80 18.41 -4.97 10.41
C GLY A 80 19.26 -5.62 9.32
N ASN A 81 18.76 -5.73 8.11
CA ASN A 81 19.43 -6.38 6.97
C ASN A 81 19.92 -5.38 5.91
N GLN A 82 19.71 -4.08 6.11
CA GLN A 82 20.03 -3.04 5.12
C GLN A 82 19.29 -3.27 3.79
N TRP A 83 18.05 -3.69 3.86
CA TRP A 83 17.18 -3.88 2.70
C TRP A 83 16.33 -2.64 2.42
N GLY A 84 16.03 -2.43 1.15
CA GLY A 84 15.06 -1.45 0.69
C GLY A 84 13.70 -2.07 0.36
N LEU A 85 12.69 -1.24 0.25
CA LEU A 85 11.34 -1.63 -0.17
C LEU A 85 10.91 -0.78 -1.35
N THR A 86 10.44 -1.42 -2.41
CA THR A 86 9.99 -0.76 -3.63
C THR A 86 8.62 -1.28 -4.04
N MET A 87 7.71 -0.37 -4.40
CA MET A 87 6.44 -0.74 -5.02
C MET A 87 6.69 -1.05 -6.50
N ALA A 88 6.51 -2.31 -6.88
CA ALA A 88 6.79 -2.80 -8.23
C ALA A 88 5.55 -2.74 -9.15
N GLY A 89 4.38 -2.55 -8.60
CA GLY A 89 3.15 -2.42 -9.36
C GLY A 89 1.93 -2.26 -8.47
N VAL A 90 0.85 -1.83 -9.07
CA VAL A 90 -0.44 -1.67 -8.40
C VAL A 90 -1.57 -1.82 -9.40
N SER A 91 -2.63 -2.48 -8.96
CA SER A 91 -3.92 -2.52 -9.66
C SER A 91 -4.97 -1.88 -8.76
N VAL A 92 -5.63 -0.83 -9.25
CA VAL A 92 -6.63 -0.09 -8.46
C VAL A 92 -7.97 -0.13 -9.16
N ARG A 93 -9.01 -0.37 -8.38
CA ARG A 93 -10.39 -0.24 -8.81
C ARG A 93 -11.04 0.91 -8.05
N TYR A 94 -11.48 1.93 -8.76
CA TYR A 94 -12.23 3.06 -8.22
C TYR A 94 -13.73 2.83 -8.42
N ARG A 95 -14.53 2.96 -7.38
CA ARG A 95 -15.97 2.65 -7.41
C ARG A 95 -16.86 3.79 -6.93
N ARG A 96 -16.44 4.51 -5.89
CA ARG A 96 -17.20 5.60 -5.28
C ARG A 96 -16.28 6.79 -5.03
N ARG A 97 -16.85 7.97 -5.10
CA ARG A 97 -16.15 9.23 -4.85
C ARG A 97 -16.04 9.47 -3.36
N ILE A 98 -14.85 9.88 -2.92
CA ILE A 98 -14.66 10.45 -1.59
C ILE A 98 -14.54 11.94 -1.78
N ARG A 99 -15.39 12.69 -1.08
CA ARG A 99 -15.49 14.16 -1.21
C ARG A 99 -14.66 14.86 -0.16
N THR A 100 -14.45 16.15 -0.34
CA THR A 100 -13.77 17.01 0.64
C THR A 100 -14.42 16.89 2.02
N PHE A 101 -13.57 16.78 3.05
CA PHE A 101 -13.95 16.60 4.46
C PHE A 101 -14.63 15.26 4.79
N GLU A 102 -14.86 14.41 3.85
CA GLU A 102 -15.43 13.10 4.11
C GLU A 102 -14.45 12.22 4.89
N ALA A 103 -14.93 11.62 5.98
CA ALA A 103 -14.18 10.63 6.74
C ALA A 103 -14.27 9.26 6.05
N PHE A 104 -13.19 8.50 6.10
CA PHE A 104 -13.17 7.14 5.60
C PHE A 104 -12.30 6.24 6.46
N THR A 105 -12.60 4.96 6.43
CA THR A 105 -11.82 3.91 7.06
C THR A 105 -10.93 3.25 6.01
N MET A 106 -9.68 3.01 6.34
CA MET A 106 -8.73 2.29 5.50
C MET A 106 -8.44 0.93 6.11
N LYS A 107 -8.53 -0.12 5.31
CA LYS A 107 -8.11 -1.48 5.67
C LYS A 107 -6.91 -1.86 4.84
N SER A 108 -5.93 -2.48 5.48
CA SER A 108 -4.68 -2.88 4.84
C SER A 108 -4.26 -4.25 5.37
N ARG A 109 -3.93 -5.18 4.48
CA ARG A 109 -3.42 -6.51 4.86
C ARG A 109 -2.46 -7.08 3.84
N ALA A 110 -1.54 -7.93 4.29
CA ALA A 110 -0.77 -8.81 3.43
C ALA A 110 -1.67 -9.94 2.94
N VAL A 111 -1.49 -10.37 1.69
CA VAL A 111 -2.30 -11.43 1.08
C VAL A 111 -1.49 -12.69 0.88
N CYS A 112 -0.40 -12.58 0.14
CA CYS A 112 0.46 -13.70 -0.25
C CYS A 112 1.79 -13.18 -0.80
N TRP A 113 2.65 -14.10 -1.18
CA TRP A 113 3.87 -13.79 -1.94
C TRP A 113 4.20 -14.90 -2.92
N ASP A 114 4.98 -14.56 -3.92
CA ASP A 114 5.60 -15.49 -4.85
C ASP A 114 7.12 -15.52 -4.64
N GLU A 115 7.87 -15.95 -5.63
CA GLU A 115 9.33 -16.06 -5.56
C GLU A 115 10.04 -14.68 -5.52
N ARG A 116 9.35 -13.61 -5.91
CA ARG A 116 9.95 -12.28 -6.08
C ARG A 116 9.23 -11.17 -5.33
N PHE A 117 7.91 -11.24 -5.17
CA PHE A 117 7.09 -10.13 -4.71
C PHE A 117 6.15 -10.50 -3.57
N PHE A 118 5.94 -9.54 -2.68
CA PHE A 118 4.81 -9.55 -1.75
C PHE A 118 3.59 -8.90 -2.40
N TYR A 119 2.41 -9.42 -2.09
CA TYR A 119 1.12 -8.88 -2.52
C TYR A 119 0.33 -8.43 -1.31
N LEU A 120 -0.11 -7.18 -1.35
CA LEU A 120 -0.87 -6.53 -0.29
C LEU A 120 -2.15 -5.97 -0.87
N GLU A 121 -3.24 -6.03 -0.13
CA GLU A 121 -4.48 -5.36 -0.54
C GLU A 121 -4.87 -4.30 0.45
N GLN A 122 -5.47 -3.24 -0.07
CA GLN A 122 -5.99 -2.12 0.70
C GLN A 122 -7.31 -1.65 0.12
N CYS A 123 -8.18 -1.12 0.98
CA CYS A 123 -9.40 -0.46 0.54
C CYS A 123 -9.72 0.75 1.41
N MET A 124 -10.44 1.69 0.84
CA MET A 124 -11.05 2.80 1.56
C MET A 124 -12.56 2.61 1.62
N ILE A 125 -13.12 2.72 2.81
CA ILE A 125 -14.54 2.52 3.09
C ILE A 125 -15.10 3.84 3.57
N LYS A 126 -16.14 4.32 2.90
CA LYS A 126 -16.87 5.55 3.25
C LYS A 126 -17.63 5.37 4.56
N SER A 127 -18.03 6.48 5.18
CA SER A 127 -18.80 6.48 6.42
C SER A 127 -20.17 5.79 6.32
N ASP A 128 -20.73 5.68 5.11
CA ASP A 128 -21.97 4.94 4.85
C ASP A 128 -21.76 3.42 4.68
N GLY A 129 -20.51 2.94 4.78
CA GLY A 129 -20.15 1.53 4.61
C GLY A 129 -19.84 1.13 3.18
N GLU A 130 -20.00 2.01 2.19
CA GLU A 130 -19.65 1.73 0.80
C GLU A 130 -18.14 1.72 0.59
N VAL A 131 -17.65 0.71 -0.13
CA VAL A 131 -16.23 0.63 -0.52
C VAL A 131 -15.98 1.61 -1.68
N ALA A 132 -15.12 2.60 -1.44
CA ALA A 132 -14.81 3.61 -2.45
C ALA A 132 -13.80 3.10 -3.48
N ASN A 133 -12.79 2.39 -3.04
CA ASN A 133 -11.73 1.84 -3.89
C ASN A 133 -11.11 0.59 -3.27
N HIS A 134 -10.43 -0.17 -4.11
CA HIS A 134 -9.65 -1.34 -3.71
C HIS A 134 -8.37 -1.40 -4.52
N ALA A 135 -7.25 -1.65 -3.87
CA ALA A 135 -5.94 -1.73 -4.49
C ALA A 135 -5.25 -3.06 -4.15
N LEU A 136 -4.61 -3.64 -5.15
CA LEU A 136 -3.65 -4.73 -4.98
C LEU A 136 -2.27 -4.20 -5.32
N TYR A 137 -1.36 -4.23 -4.35
CA TYR A 137 0.03 -3.83 -4.51
C TYR A 137 0.95 -5.03 -4.68
N ARG A 138 1.94 -4.85 -5.53
CA ARG A 138 3.11 -5.72 -5.68
C ARG A 138 4.32 -4.99 -5.12
N ALA A 139 4.93 -5.53 -4.07
CA ALA A 139 6.08 -4.93 -3.40
C ALA A 139 7.31 -5.83 -3.52
N ALA A 140 8.45 -5.23 -3.80
CA ALA A 140 9.75 -5.91 -3.81
C ALA A 140 10.62 -5.43 -2.67
N VAL A 141 11.24 -6.37 -1.96
CA VAL A 141 12.36 -6.09 -1.05
C VAL A 141 13.64 -6.24 -1.85
N THR A 142 14.54 -5.28 -1.71
CA THR A 142 15.78 -5.24 -2.50
C THR A 142 17.01 -5.07 -1.61
N ASP A 143 18.11 -5.61 -2.07
CA ASP A 143 19.46 -5.34 -1.55
C ASP A 143 20.39 -4.86 -2.68
N LYS A 144 21.68 -4.82 -2.43
CA LYS A 144 22.68 -4.42 -3.43
C LYS A 144 22.73 -5.35 -4.65
N SER A 145 22.26 -6.59 -4.50
CA SER A 145 22.29 -7.62 -5.55
C SER A 145 20.98 -7.67 -6.36
N GLY A 146 19.91 -7.01 -5.91
CA GLY A 146 18.61 -7.02 -6.55
C GLY A 146 17.49 -7.40 -5.61
N ILE A 147 16.51 -8.16 -6.12
CA ILE A 147 15.34 -8.57 -5.34
C ILE A 147 15.71 -9.64 -4.32
N VAL A 148 15.34 -9.42 -3.07
CA VAL A 148 15.42 -10.41 -1.98
C VAL A 148 14.14 -11.27 -2.01
N ALA A 149 14.31 -12.59 -2.06
CA ALA A 149 13.16 -13.49 -2.09
C ALA A 149 12.25 -13.29 -0.86
N PRO A 150 10.92 -13.21 -1.05
CA PRO A 150 9.98 -13.04 0.07
C PRO A 150 10.12 -14.08 1.18
N ALA A 151 10.44 -15.34 0.86
CA ALA A 151 10.69 -16.37 1.86
C ALA A 151 11.83 -16.00 2.81
N ARG A 152 12.91 -15.41 2.29
CA ARG A 152 14.05 -14.94 3.08
C ARG A 152 13.66 -13.74 3.95
N VAL A 153 12.82 -12.85 3.43
CA VAL A 153 12.30 -11.71 4.20
C VAL A 153 11.40 -12.21 5.33
N ALA A 154 10.50 -13.15 5.06
CA ALA A 154 9.63 -13.77 6.06
C ALA A 154 10.43 -14.44 7.18
N GLU A 155 11.49 -15.16 6.85
CA GLU A 155 12.42 -15.73 7.82
C GLU A 155 13.05 -14.65 8.72
N ALA A 156 13.52 -13.56 8.14
CA ALA A 156 14.07 -12.42 8.89
C ALA A 156 13.05 -11.73 9.78
N MET A 157 11.76 -11.79 9.43
CA MET A 157 10.65 -11.31 10.24
C MET A 157 10.25 -12.30 11.35
N GLY A 158 10.84 -13.49 11.40
CA GLY A 158 10.43 -14.56 12.32
C GLY A 158 9.09 -15.19 11.96
N ARG A 159 8.70 -15.16 10.68
CA ARG A 159 7.44 -15.68 10.15
C ARG A 159 7.66 -16.97 9.35
N ASP A 160 6.56 -17.67 9.08
CA ASP A 160 6.57 -18.80 8.16
C ASP A 160 7.10 -18.36 6.78
N THR A 161 7.97 -19.15 6.20
CA THR A 161 8.56 -18.91 4.89
C THR A 161 7.66 -19.34 3.73
N VAL A 162 6.61 -20.10 4.03
CA VAL A 162 5.62 -20.54 3.05
C VAL A 162 4.53 -19.49 2.95
N SER A 163 4.27 -19.03 1.71
CA SER A 163 3.19 -18.07 1.46
C SER A 163 1.82 -18.66 1.81
N PRO A 164 0.89 -17.84 2.33
CA PRO A 164 -0.51 -18.21 2.26
C PRO A 164 -0.94 -18.56 0.83
N PRO A 165 -2.00 -19.34 0.63
CA PRO A 165 -2.50 -19.66 -0.70
C PRO A 165 -2.76 -18.39 -1.52
N ILE A 166 -2.29 -18.37 -2.77
CA ILE A 166 -2.51 -17.23 -3.67
C ILE A 166 -3.97 -17.25 -4.13
N PRO A 167 -4.79 -16.23 -3.81
CA PRO A 167 -6.15 -16.15 -4.29
C PRO A 167 -6.21 -16.16 -5.83
N ALA A 168 -7.23 -16.77 -6.40
CA ALA A 168 -7.37 -16.89 -7.86
C ALA A 168 -7.33 -15.54 -8.58
N TRP A 169 -7.97 -14.52 -8.02
CA TRP A 169 -7.97 -13.17 -8.62
C TRP A 169 -6.59 -12.50 -8.59
N VAL A 170 -5.75 -12.81 -7.59
CA VAL A 170 -4.36 -12.34 -7.53
C VAL A 170 -3.51 -13.10 -8.54
N ALA A 171 -3.66 -14.42 -8.63
CA ALA A 171 -2.96 -15.23 -9.62
C ALA A 171 -3.26 -14.78 -11.05
N ASN A 172 -4.53 -14.47 -11.34
CA ASN A 172 -4.94 -13.95 -12.65
C ASN A 172 -4.26 -12.61 -12.98
N TRP A 173 -4.12 -11.72 -12.01
CA TRP A 173 -3.41 -10.47 -12.22
C TRP A 173 -1.91 -10.69 -12.47
N ILE A 174 -1.28 -11.59 -11.71
CA ILE A 174 0.13 -11.97 -11.90
C ILE A 174 0.36 -12.48 -13.32
N GLU A 175 -0.50 -13.39 -13.79
CA GLU A 175 -0.43 -13.96 -15.13
C GLU A 175 -0.65 -12.89 -16.21
N ALA A 176 -1.68 -12.05 -16.05
CA ALA A 176 -1.97 -10.97 -16.98
C ALA A 176 -0.80 -9.97 -17.07
N ASP A 177 -0.23 -9.59 -15.93
CA ASP A 177 0.90 -8.66 -15.93
C ASP A 177 2.18 -9.29 -16.52
N ALA A 178 2.38 -10.59 -16.36
CA ALA A 178 3.50 -11.32 -16.98
C ALA A 178 3.44 -11.33 -18.51
N SER A 179 2.24 -11.24 -19.09
CA SER A 179 2.04 -11.14 -20.54
C SER A 179 2.27 -9.72 -21.10
N ARG A 180 2.45 -8.75 -20.23
CA ARG A 180 2.64 -7.34 -20.61
C ARG A 180 3.97 -7.15 -21.32
N PRO A 181 3.97 -6.55 -22.54
CA PRO A 181 5.22 -6.32 -23.27
C PRO A 181 6.18 -5.42 -22.50
N TRP A 182 7.44 -5.82 -22.48
CA TRP A 182 8.51 -4.99 -21.95
C TRP A 182 9.78 -5.09 -22.82
N PRO A 183 10.36 -4.00 -23.34
CA PRO A 183 9.88 -2.61 -23.18
C PRO A 183 8.51 -2.38 -23.87
N PRO A 184 7.73 -1.41 -23.34
CA PRO A 184 6.43 -1.10 -23.94
C PRO A 184 6.59 -0.32 -25.25
N MET A 185 5.52 -0.28 -26.08
CA MET A 185 5.43 0.60 -27.28
C MET A 185 6.58 0.38 -28.27
N GLN A 186 6.87 -0.88 -28.60
CA GLN A 186 7.90 -1.27 -29.58
C GLN A 186 7.26 -1.53 -30.96
N ASP A 187 6.54 -0.55 -31.51
CA ASP A 187 5.88 -0.61 -32.84
C ASP A 187 6.86 -0.33 -33.97
#